data_13d27014fb6f0e89402f582a1d68f65e
#
_entry.id   13d27014fb6f0e89402f582a1d68f65e
#
_cell.length_a   1.000
_cell.length_b   1.000
_cell.length_c   1.000
_cell.angle_alpha   90.00
_cell.angle_beta   90.00
_cell.angle_gamma   90.00
#
_symmetry.space_group_name_H-M   'P 1'
#
loop_
_entity.id
_entity.type
_entity.pdbx_description
1 polymer ?
#
loop_
_entity_poly.entity_id
_entity_poly.type
_entity_poly.pdbx_seq_one_letter_code
_entity_poly.pdbx_strand_id
1 'polypeptide(L)'
;MRRHFSVLVPALIIAASRAASEDDSLTQCGGRDADTAIKACTVLIENGRVDSESLPRIIAQRAGAYANKFDYDKAIKDYSHAIKLRPEFWIAFDGRGLAHANRLNFELAIKDYDQAIKLKPDAATAYYHRGLAKFGLCDLDGADADIAKAREIDPNVGD
;
A
#
# COMPACT_ATOMS: atom_id res chain seq x y z
N MET A 1 56.70 30.32 -6.03
CA MET A 1 55.40 30.46 -5.29
C MET A 1 54.32 29.75 -6.07
N ARG A 2 53.99 28.51 -5.70
CA ARG A 2 52.86 27.74 -6.28
C ARG A 2 51.65 27.86 -5.34
N ARG A 3 50.60 28.55 -5.77
CA ARG A 3 49.35 28.67 -5.05
C ARG A 3 48.50 27.41 -5.36
N HIS A 4 48.33 26.53 -4.36
CA HIS A 4 47.36 25.47 -4.40
C HIS A 4 45.98 26.08 -4.22
N PHE A 5 45.16 26.10 -5.28
CA PHE A 5 43.72 26.32 -5.17
C PHE A 5 43.08 24.98 -4.75
N SER A 6 42.80 24.82 -3.47
CA SER A 6 41.88 23.78 -2.99
C SER A 6 40.47 24.14 -3.45
N VAL A 7 39.99 23.43 -4.45
CA VAL A 7 38.55 23.47 -4.82
C VAL A 7 37.78 22.67 -3.77
N LEU A 8 37.34 23.37 -2.75
CA LEU A 8 36.29 22.84 -1.87
C LEU A 8 34.98 22.77 -2.67
N VAL A 9 34.68 21.60 -3.26
CA VAL A 9 33.33 21.32 -3.77
C VAL A 9 32.45 21.21 -2.56
N PRO A 10 31.43 22.09 -2.38
CA PRO A 10 30.67 22.11 -1.15
C PRO A 10 29.80 20.87 -1.05
N ALA A 11 29.98 20.08 0.00
CA ALA A 11 29.14 18.96 0.42
C ALA A 11 27.63 19.32 0.45
N LEU A 12 27.33 20.62 0.54
CA LEU A 12 25.98 21.18 0.54
C LEU A 12 25.22 20.99 -0.79
N ILE A 13 25.92 21.04 -1.94
CA ILE A 13 25.27 20.86 -3.27
C ILE A 13 24.90 19.40 -3.47
N ILE A 14 25.71 18.47 -2.98
CA ILE A 14 25.41 17.03 -3.07
C ILE A 14 24.24 16.65 -2.18
N ALA A 15 24.12 17.24 -0.99
CA ALA A 15 23.00 17.02 -0.08
C ALA A 15 21.69 17.57 -0.64
N ALA A 16 21.67 18.74 -1.25
CA ALA A 16 20.47 19.35 -1.82
C ALA A 16 19.96 18.59 -3.06
N SER A 17 20.84 18.14 -3.96
CA SER A 17 20.45 17.34 -5.11
C SER A 17 19.94 15.94 -4.72
N ARG A 18 20.42 15.41 -3.59
CA ARG A 18 20.03 14.10 -3.05
C ARG A 18 18.67 14.16 -2.36
N ALA A 19 18.38 15.22 -1.60
CA ALA A 19 17.06 15.46 -1.00
C ALA A 19 15.98 15.66 -2.05
N ALA A 20 16.25 16.41 -3.12
CA ALA A 20 15.33 16.62 -4.23
C ALA A 20 15.00 15.30 -4.98
N SER A 21 15.97 14.39 -5.12
CA SER A 21 15.74 13.08 -5.76
C SER A 21 14.95 12.10 -4.87
N GLU A 22 15.05 12.23 -3.54
CA GLU A 22 14.31 11.42 -2.59
C GLU A 22 12.83 11.85 -2.50
N ASP A 23 12.57 13.16 -2.53
CA ASP A 23 11.21 13.71 -2.55
C ASP A 23 10.48 13.34 -3.85
N ASP A 24 11.17 13.36 -4.99
CA ASP A 24 10.67 12.88 -6.27
C ASP A 24 10.36 11.36 -6.23
N SER A 25 11.22 10.56 -5.61
CA SER A 25 10.99 9.12 -5.45
C SER A 25 9.79 8.80 -4.55
N LEU A 26 9.57 9.57 -3.46
CA LEU A 26 8.38 9.42 -2.61
C LEU A 26 7.10 9.75 -3.36
N THR A 27 7.11 10.82 -4.15
CA THR A 27 5.98 11.22 -4.98
C THR A 27 5.68 10.18 -6.06
N GLN A 28 6.71 9.66 -6.73
CA GLN A 28 6.57 8.62 -7.75
C GLN A 28 6.11 7.28 -7.17
N CYS A 29 6.55 6.91 -5.96
CA CYS A 29 6.10 5.69 -5.28
C CYS A 29 4.60 5.70 -5.01
N GLY A 30 4.01 6.87 -4.69
CA GLY A 30 2.56 7.06 -4.57
C GLY A 30 1.84 7.35 -5.89
N GLY A 31 2.54 7.34 -7.01
CA GLY A 31 2.01 7.69 -8.33
C GLY A 31 1.06 6.66 -8.92
N ARG A 32 0.31 7.08 -9.96
CA ARG A 32 -0.67 6.23 -10.64
C ARG A 32 -0.06 5.25 -11.62
N ASP A 33 1.12 5.57 -12.19
CA ASP A 33 1.83 4.66 -13.08
C ASP A 33 2.50 3.54 -12.28
N ALA A 34 2.00 2.31 -12.45
CA ALA A 34 2.42 1.17 -11.65
C ALA A 34 3.91 0.82 -11.83
N ASP A 35 4.45 0.92 -13.04
CA ASP A 35 5.86 0.60 -13.30
C ASP A 35 6.78 1.61 -12.64
N THR A 36 6.46 2.89 -12.73
CA THR A 36 7.21 3.97 -12.06
C THR A 36 7.09 3.83 -10.54
N ALA A 37 5.89 3.55 -10.02
CA ALA A 37 5.67 3.36 -8.59
C ALA A 37 6.49 2.17 -8.04
N ILE A 38 6.48 1.01 -8.72
CA ILE A 38 7.26 -0.16 -8.32
C ILE A 38 8.75 0.17 -8.26
N LYS A 39 9.30 0.83 -9.29
CA LYS A 39 10.72 1.22 -9.33
C LYS A 39 11.07 2.17 -8.20
N ALA A 40 10.30 3.25 -8.04
CA ALA A 40 10.54 4.27 -7.02
C ALA A 40 10.44 3.70 -5.60
N CYS A 41 9.39 2.94 -5.30
CA CYS A 41 9.24 2.28 -4.01
C CYS A 41 10.36 1.28 -3.72
N THR A 42 10.81 0.53 -4.75
CA THR A 42 11.92 -0.42 -4.60
C THR A 42 13.22 0.29 -4.24
N VAL A 43 13.54 1.38 -4.94
CA VAL A 43 14.72 2.22 -4.62
C VAL A 43 14.65 2.75 -3.19
N LEU A 44 13.49 3.23 -2.74
CA LEU A 44 13.31 3.73 -1.37
C LEU A 44 13.54 2.63 -0.32
N ILE A 45 12.99 1.43 -0.56
CA ILE A 45 13.11 0.30 0.36
C ILE A 45 14.56 -0.22 0.43
N GLU A 46 15.23 -0.35 -0.73
CA GLU A 46 16.60 -0.91 -0.82
C GLU A 46 17.66 0.05 -0.29
N ASN A 47 17.46 1.37 -0.45
CA ASN A 47 18.42 2.36 0.04
C ASN A 47 18.48 2.44 1.58
N GLY A 48 17.53 1.83 2.29
CA GLY A 48 17.50 1.78 3.76
C GLY A 48 17.39 3.16 4.43
N ARG A 49 16.94 4.19 3.70
CA ARG A 49 16.85 5.57 4.19
C ARG A 49 15.47 5.97 4.66
N VAL A 50 14.50 5.09 4.41
CA VAL A 50 13.15 5.28 4.88
C VAL A 50 13.10 4.96 6.37
N ASP A 51 12.52 5.87 7.15
CA ASP A 51 12.33 5.63 8.58
C ASP A 51 11.38 4.45 8.82
N SER A 52 11.51 3.83 9.98
CA SER A 52 10.74 2.63 10.35
C SER A 52 9.22 2.86 10.39
N GLU A 53 8.78 4.10 10.56
CA GLU A 53 7.36 4.46 10.60
C GLU A 53 6.77 4.54 9.19
N SER A 54 7.51 5.08 8.24
CA SER A 54 7.10 5.22 6.84
C SER A 54 7.25 3.94 6.02
N LEU A 55 8.19 3.07 6.38
CA LEU A 55 8.53 1.86 5.63
C LEU A 55 7.31 0.94 5.35
N PRO A 56 6.42 0.63 6.32
CA PRO A 56 5.24 -0.20 6.05
C PRO A 56 4.33 0.40 4.98
N ARG A 57 4.18 1.73 4.98
CA ARG A 57 3.36 2.44 3.99
C ARG A 57 3.96 2.34 2.59
N ILE A 58 5.27 2.53 2.44
CA ILE A 58 5.97 2.44 1.15
C ILE A 58 5.88 1.02 0.59
N ILE A 59 6.04 0.00 1.43
CA ILE A 59 5.88 -1.40 1.02
C ILE A 59 4.43 -1.66 0.57
N ALA A 60 3.42 -1.15 1.29
CA ALA A 60 2.02 -1.29 0.90
C ALA A 60 1.68 -0.54 -0.41
N GLN A 61 2.30 0.62 -0.67
CA GLN A 61 2.18 1.32 -1.94
C GLN A 61 2.74 0.49 -3.10
N ARG A 62 3.91 -0.15 -2.93
CA ARG A 62 4.46 -1.07 -3.93
C ARG A 62 3.55 -2.28 -4.14
N ALA A 63 2.97 -2.82 -3.06
CA ALA A 63 2.00 -3.90 -3.14
C ALA A 63 0.78 -3.50 -3.99
N GLY A 64 0.22 -2.31 -3.78
CA GLY A 64 -0.85 -1.76 -4.60
C GLY A 64 -0.47 -1.63 -6.08
N ALA A 65 0.74 -1.16 -6.35
CA ALA A 65 1.25 -1.07 -7.72
C ALA A 65 1.42 -2.45 -8.38
N TYR A 66 1.86 -3.49 -7.64
CA TYR A 66 1.85 -4.87 -8.14
C TYR A 66 0.43 -5.38 -8.41
N ALA A 67 -0.53 -5.10 -7.51
CA ALA A 67 -1.93 -5.47 -7.71
C ALA A 67 -2.54 -4.83 -8.96
N ASN A 68 -2.23 -3.56 -9.24
CA ASN A 68 -2.64 -2.86 -10.46
C ASN A 68 -2.06 -3.49 -11.74
N LYS A 69 -0.96 -4.22 -11.63
CA LYS A 69 -0.38 -5.03 -12.72
C LYS A 69 -0.85 -6.49 -12.71
N PHE A 70 -1.84 -6.81 -11.90
CA PHE A 70 -2.36 -8.17 -11.71
C PHE A 70 -1.31 -9.17 -11.15
N ASP A 71 -0.17 -8.68 -10.64
CA ASP A 71 0.85 -9.51 -9.97
C ASP A 71 0.47 -9.68 -8.49
N TYR A 72 -0.62 -10.41 -8.27
CA TYR A 72 -1.19 -10.57 -6.93
C TYR A 72 -0.27 -11.32 -5.96
N ASP A 73 0.62 -12.19 -6.45
CA ASP A 73 1.57 -12.90 -5.59
C ASP A 73 2.58 -11.94 -4.96
N LYS A 74 3.13 -11.00 -5.74
CA LYS A 74 4.01 -9.97 -5.19
C LYS A 74 3.25 -8.99 -4.31
N ALA A 75 2.03 -8.62 -4.68
CA ALA A 75 1.18 -7.77 -3.86
C ALA A 75 0.93 -8.40 -2.48
N ILE A 76 0.52 -9.67 -2.41
CA ILE A 76 0.29 -10.40 -1.16
C ILE A 76 1.56 -10.48 -0.30
N LYS A 77 2.72 -10.73 -0.93
CA LYS A 77 4.01 -10.77 -0.24
C LYS A 77 4.35 -9.43 0.41
N ASP A 78 4.22 -8.34 -0.34
CA ASP A 78 4.53 -7.00 0.15
C ASP A 78 3.52 -6.54 1.22
N TYR A 79 2.21 -6.76 1.03
CA TYR A 79 1.23 -6.48 2.08
C TYR A 79 1.50 -7.27 3.36
N SER A 80 1.86 -8.55 3.23
CA SER A 80 2.22 -9.38 4.40
C SER A 80 3.47 -8.87 5.11
N HIS A 81 4.43 -8.31 4.37
CA HIS A 81 5.59 -7.66 4.95
C HIS A 81 5.20 -6.36 5.69
N ALA A 82 4.36 -5.52 5.07
CA ALA A 82 3.85 -4.30 5.70
C ALA A 82 3.10 -4.61 7.00
N ILE A 83 2.25 -5.64 7.03
CA ILE A 83 1.52 -6.11 8.21
C ILE A 83 2.48 -6.60 9.31
N LYS A 84 3.54 -7.33 8.94
CA LYS A 84 4.55 -7.78 9.91
C LYS A 84 5.27 -6.61 10.59
N LEU A 85 5.53 -5.54 9.84
CA LEU A 85 6.18 -4.32 10.36
C LEU A 85 5.22 -3.46 11.17
N ARG A 86 3.93 -3.41 10.77
CA ARG A 86 2.87 -2.64 11.45
C ARG A 86 1.60 -3.46 11.53
N PRO A 87 1.40 -4.23 12.62
CA PRO A 87 0.24 -5.11 12.79
C PRO A 87 -1.13 -4.40 12.84
N GLU A 88 -1.16 -3.10 13.14
CA GLU A 88 -2.36 -2.28 13.16
C GLU A 88 -2.65 -1.54 11.83
N PHE A 89 -1.93 -1.87 10.77
CA PHE A 89 -2.07 -1.20 9.48
C PHE A 89 -3.25 -1.76 8.67
N TRP A 90 -4.48 -1.32 8.99
CA TRP A 90 -5.72 -1.81 8.39
C TRP A 90 -5.73 -1.76 6.86
N ILE A 91 -5.12 -0.72 6.24
CA ILE A 91 -5.02 -0.59 4.77
C ILE A 91 -4.26 -1.77 4.14
N ALA A 92 -3.25 -2.28 4.82
CA ALA A 92 -2.49 -3.42 4.29
C ALA A 92 -3.30 -4.73 4.37
N PHE A 93 -4.14 -4.89 5.39
CA PHE A 93 -5.10 -6.00 5.44
C PHE A 93 -6.15 -5.89 4.34
N ASP A 94 -6.78 -4.71 4.17
CA ASP A 94 -7.77 -4.49 3.10
C ASP A 94 -7.17 -4.76 1.70
N GLY A 95 -5.97 -4.21 1.43
CA GLY A 95 -5.26 -4.44 0.17
C GLY A 95 -4.85 -5.90 -0.07
N ARG A 96 -4.43 -6.63 0.99
CA ARG A 96 -4.12 -8.06 0.86
C ARG A 96 -5.38 -8.89 0.64
N GLY A 97 -6.45 -8.56 1.33
CA GLY A 97 -7.77 -9.14 1.11
C GLY A 97 -8.22 -8.97 -0.34
N LEU A 98 -8.07 -7.77 -0.90
CA LEU A 98 -8.40 -7.51 -2.31
C LEU A 98 -7.54 -8.35 -3.26
N ALA A 99 -6.25 -8.48 -3.00
CA ALA A 99 -5.38 -9.34 -3.79
C ALA A 99 -5.77 -10.83 -3.70
N HIS A 100 -6.20 -11.31 -2.52
CA HIS A 100 -6.76 -12.65 -2.35
C HIS A 100 -8.09 -12.83 -3.10
N ALA A 101 -9.01 -11.86 -3.01
CA ALA A 101 -10.29 -11.91 -3.70
C ALA A 101 -10.12 -11.97 -5.23
N ASN A 102 -9.19 -11.18 -5.78
CA ASN A 102 -8.86 -11.23 -7.21
C ASN A 102 -8.23 -12.55 -7.67
N ARG A 103 -7.71 -13.36 -6.75
CA ARG A 103 -7.29 -14.75 -6.98
C ARG A 103 -8.41 -15.76 -6.67
N LEU A 104 -9.62 -15.31 -6.42
CA LEU A 104 -10.78 -16.13 -6.04
C LEU A 104 -10.60 -16.86 -4.70
N ASN A 105 -9.67 -16.41 -3.85
CA ASN A 105 -9.45 -16.93 -2.50
C ASN A 105 -10.32 -16.16 -1.50
N PHE A 106 -11.63 -16.27 -1.63
CA PHE A 106 -12.60 -15.42 -0.90
C PHE A 106 -12.54 -15.61 0.61
N GLU A 107 -12.29 -16.81 1.10
CA GLU A 107 -12.19 -17.08 2.55
C GLU A 107 -10.98 -16.38 3.17
N LEU A 108 -9.84 -16.30 2.45
CA LEU A 108 -8.67 -15.56 2.91
C LEU A 108 -8.91 -14.06 2.84
N ALA A 109 -9.59 -13.59 1.80
CA ALA A 109 -9.98 -12.20 1.67
C ALA A 109 -10.87 -11.75 2.82
N ILE A 110 -11.91 -12.52 3.16
CA ILE A 110 -12.82 -12.23 4.28
C ILE A 110 -12.07 -12.12 5.60
N LYS A 111 -11.12 -13.04 5.88
CA LYS A 111 -10.29 -12.98 7.10
C LYS A 111 -9.47 -11.68 7.17
N ASP A 112 -8.95 -11.23 6.06
CA ASP A 112 -8.18 -9.98 6.01
C ASP A 112 -9.09 -8.76 6.20
N TYR A 113 -10.27 -8.73 5.57
CA TYR A 113 -11.24 -7.66 5.77
C TYR A 113 -11.79 -7.63 7.20
N ASP A 114 -11.97 -8.78 7.84
CA ASP A 114 -12.34 -8.85 9.27
C ASP A 114 -11.30 -8.18 10.16
N GLN A 115 -10.00 -8.37 9.87
CA GLN A 115 -8.94 -7.68 10.59
C GLN A 115 -8.92 -6.18 10.27
N ALA A 116 -9.10 -5.79 9.02
CA ALA A 116 -9.18 -4.38 8.63
C ALA A 116 -10.32 -3.67 9.36
N ILE A 117 -11.51 -4.26 9.41
CA ILE A 117 -12.71 -3.75 10.12
C ILE A 117 -12.46 -3.69 11.63
N LYS A 118 -11.84 -4.71 12.21
CA LYS A 118 -11.50 -4.72 13.64
C LYS A 118 -10.57 -3.57 14.01
N LEU A 119 -9.59 -3.26 13.16
CA LEU A 119 -8.62 -2.17 13.36
C LEU A 119 -9.23 -0.80 13.05
N LYS A 120 -10.16 -0.72 12.10
CA LYS A 120 -10.84 0.50 11.67
C LYS A 120 -12.32 0.22 11.40
N PRO A 121 -13.18 0.33 12.45
CA PRO A 121 -14.61 0.00 12.35
C PRO A 121 -15.43 0.89 11.41
N ASP A 122 -14.90 2.01 10.99
CA ASP A 122 -15.49 2.95 10.03
C ASP A 122 -14.82 2.88 8.63
N ALA A 123 -14.11 1.80 8.30
CA ALA A 123 -13.53 1.57 6.98
C ALA A 123 -14.61 1.07 6.00
N ALA A 124 -15.32 1.99 5.35
CA ALA A 124 -16.37 1.66 4.37
C ALA A 124 -15.89 0.69 3.29
N THR A 125 -14.67 0.91 2.76
CA THR A 125 -14.06 0.04 1.74
C THR A 125 -13.92 -1.40 2.20
N ALA A 126 -13.51 -1.64 3.45
CA ALA A 126 -13.33 -2.99 3.98
C ALA A 126 -14.66 -3.75 4.11
N TYR A 127 -15.74 -3.07 4.51
CA TYR A 127 -17.08 -3.66 4.49
C TYR A 127 -17.53 -3.97 3.06
N TYR A 128 -17.35 -3.02 2.14
CA TYR A 128 -17.72 -3.19 0.74
C TYR A 128 -17.00 -4.38 0.11
N HIS A 129 -15.68 -4.45 0.25
CA HIS A 129 -14.87 -5.55 -0.28
C HIS A 129 -15.23 -6.90 0.37
N ARG A 130 -15.52 -6.92 1.69
CA ARG A 130 -15.97 -8.15 2.36
C ARG A 130 -17.33 -8.61 1.84
N GLY A 131 -18.25 -7.68 1.61
CA GLY A 131 -19.54 -7.99 0.98
C GLY A 131 -19.37 -8.62 -0.40
N LEU A 132 -18.50 -8.07 -1.26
CA LEU A 132 -18.20 -8.66 -2.56
C LEU A 132 -17.58 -10.05 -2.44
N ALA A 133 -16.69 -10.28 -1.49
CA ALA A 133 -16.09 -11.59 -1.26
C ALA A 133 -17.12 -12.62 -0.76
N LYS A 134 -18.05 -12.24 0.13
CA LYS A 134 -19.18 -13.07 0.56
C LYS A 134 -20.12 -13.39 -0.59
N PHE A 135 -20.41 -12.41 -1.45
CA PHE A 135 -21.16 -12.66 -2.69
C PHE A 135 -20.51 -13.73 -3.55
N GLY A 136 -19.16 -13.69 -3.68
CA GLY A 136 -18.39 -14.72 -4.37
C GLY A 136 -18.50 -16.12 -3.77
N LEU A 137 -18.85 -16.23 -2.48
CA LEU A 137 -19.14 -17.48 -1.77
C LEU A 137 -20.65 -17.84 -1.73
N CYS A 138 -21.50 -17.08 -2.42
CA CYS A 138 -22.95 -17.19 -2.39
C CYS A 138 -23.61 -16.93 -1.02
N ASP A 139 -22.91 -16.24 -0.10
CA ASP A 139 -23.47 -15.70 1.14
C ASP A 139 -24.14 -14.34 0.84
N LEU A 140 -25.35 -14.40 0.27
CA LEU A 140 -26.07 -13.22 -0.20
C LEU A 140 -26.52 -12.31 0.95
N ASP A 141 -27.02 -12.90 2.04
CA ASP A 141 -27.49 -12.13 3.21
C ASP A 141 -26.31 -11.39 3.88
N GLY A 142 -25.19 -12.07 4.02
CA GLY A 142 -23.97 -11.48 4.56
C GLY A 142 -23.36 -10.41 3.64
N ALA A 143 -23.47 -10.58 2.32
CA ALA A 143 -23.04 -9.60 1.34
C ALA A 143 -23.87 -8.32 1.41
N ASP A 144 -25.22 -8.45 1.43
CA ASP A 144 -26.14 -7.32 1.50
C ASP A 144 -25.95 -6.52 2.79
N ALA A 145 -25.79 -7.21 3.92
CA ALA A 145 -25.54 -6.57 5.22
C ALA A 145 -24.25 -5.74 5.20
N ASP A 146 -23.16 -6.29 4.67
CA ASP A 146 -21.88 -5.60 4.59
C ASP A 146 -21.92 -4.40 3.61
N ILE A 147 -22.56 -4.56 2.44
CA ILE A 147 -22.71 -3.46 1.47
C ILE A 147 -23.61 -2.34 2.04
N ALA A 148 -24.67 -2.68 2.75
CA ALA A 148 -25.51 -1.70 3.43
C ALA A 148 -24.71 -0.93 4.49
N LYS A 149 -23.90 -1.64 5.29
CA LYS A 149 -23.02 -0.99 6.29
C LYS A 149 -21.96 -0.09 5.65
N ALA A 150 -21.37 -0.52 4.54
CA ALA A 150 -20.42 0.29 3.80
C ALA A 150 -21.04 1.62 3.34
N ARG A 151 -22.26 1.57 2.77
CA ARG A 151 -22.98 2.77 2.30
C ARG A 151 -23.52 3.65 3.44
N GLU A 152 -23.78 3.09 4.61
CA GLU A 152 -24.10 3.87 5.81
C GLU A 152 -22.90 4.75 6.22
N ILE A 153 -21.68 4.20 6.10
CA ILE A 153 -20.42 4.91 6.46
C ILE A 153 -20.03 5.90 5.36
N ASP A 154 -20.03 5.46 4.10
CA ASP A 154 -19.74 6.27 2.92
C ASP A 154 -20.74 5.96 1.80
N PRO A 155 -21.71 6.87 1.53
CA PRO A 155 -22.72 6.66 0.50
C PRO A 155 -22.18 6.47 -0.93
N ASN A 156 -20.93 6.90 -1.20
CA ASN A 156 -20.30 6.81 -2.52
C ASN A 156 -19.35 5.61 -2.65
N VAL A 157 -19.28 4.73 -1.63
CA VAL A 157 -18.40 3.56 -1.68
C VAL A 157 -18.80 2.62 -2.81
N GLY A 158 -17.84 2.30 -3.67
CA GLY A 158 -18.04 1.40 -4.82
C GLY A 158 -18.44 2.09 -6.14
N ASP A 159 -18.46 3.43 -6.18
CA ASP A 159 -18.70 4.23 -7.40
C ASP A 159 -17.41 4.50 -8.19
#